data_d19652e729712ce5aed66d2960aeb4a8
#
_entry.id   d19652e729712ce5aed66d2960aeb4a8
#
_cell.length_a   1.000
_cell.length_b   1.000
_cell.length_c   1.000
_cell.angle_alpha   90.00
_cell.angle_beta   90.00
_cell.angle_gamma   90.00
#
_symmetry.space_group_name_H-M   'P 1'
#
loop_
_entity.id
_entity.type
_entity.pdbx_description
1 polymer ?
#
loop_
_entity_poly.entity_id
_entity_poly.type
_entity_poly.pdbx_seq_one_letter_code
_entity_poly.pdbx_strand_id
1 'polypeptide(L)'
;MIQYTQTDHLPDPYDRTPVKQNIEVYYCNINYGRISWAVLEDRKIKSAPGKIHPEYKIVNGFSQLKDIDGRRFDSPEAQLLGERQLAFLRDWSTDWQGVDMKVALSQSIFANLSTYPDTFLTDAQTPRLSALPQGVIPKDYSKARDMDSNGWPQTGRNKAIDELRKGFALMIGGDQHLGSVIHHGINEFDDAGYSFCVPSIANLWPRRWFPPEPGENHTPGMPAYTGQYLDGFGNHITVHAVSNPYLSGKNPETLHDRAPGYGIIRLNKRTQLITLECWPRHSDPEAYDAEQYPGWPVSLQMRDNYARKPMAWLPPVHVNGLDHPPVVQVINEITGEIIYTLRITDYTFQPWIFETGTYTVSIGEPGTSKMKYISGLAPEESPELDTITFSFE
;
A
#
# COMPACT_ATOMS: atom_id res chain seq x y z
N MET A 1 13.22 -21.22 17.85
CA MET A 1 11.82 -21.07 17.41
C MET A 1 11.70 -20.08 16.25
N ILE A 2 12.15 -18.83 16.40
CA ILE A 2 12.06 -17.82 15.31
C ILE A 2 12.74 -18.31 14.03
N GLN A 3 13.95 -18.80 14.09
CA GLN A 3 14.67 -19.34 12.93
C GLN A 3 13.88 -20.47 12.27
N TYR A 4 13.40 -21.44 13.05
CA TYR A 4 12.64 -22.57 12.52
C TYR A 4 11.30 -22.17 11.87
N THR A 5 10.56 -21.24 12.47
CA THR A 5 9.23 -20.88 12.02
C THR A 5 9.20 -19.82 10.92
N GLN A 6 10.25 -19.03 10.79
CA GLN A 6 10.28 -17.89 9.88
C GLN A 6 11.28 -18.03 8.73
N THR A 7 12.41 -18.68 8.96
CA THR A 7 13.50 -18.71 7.96
C THR A 7 13.63 -20.04 7.23
N ASP A 8 13.32 -21.15 7.89
CA ASP A 8 13.45 -22.47 7.26
C ASP A 8 12.36 -22.76 6.24
N HIS A 9 11.19 -22.10 6.37
CA HIS A 9 10.05 -22.32 5.48
C HIS A 9 9.94 -21.30 4.35
N LEU A 10 10.36 -20.08 4.60
CA LEU A 10 10.27 -18.95 3.64
C LEU A 10 11.60 -18.19 3.64
N PRO A 11 12.70 -18.80 3.12
CA PRO A 11 14.00 -18.16 3.14
C PRO A 11 14.05 -16.97 2.17
N ASP A 12 14.98 -16.06 2.45
CA ASP A 12 15.36 -15.00 1.53
C ASP A 12 15.77 -15.61 0.18
N PRO A 13 15.09 -15.28 -0.94
CA PRO A 13 15.40 -15.84 -2.26
C PRO A 13 16.72 -15.35 -2.85
N TYR A 14 17.31 -14.26 -2.34
CA TYR A 14 18.51 -13.63 -2.88
C TYR A 14 19.75 -13.83 -2.02
N ASP A 15 19.60 -13.80 -0.70
CA ASP A 15 20.73 -13.90 0.22
C ASP A 15 20.30 -14.48 1.57
N ARG A 16 20.87 -15.61 1.96
CA ARG A 16 20.64 -16.27 3.23
C ARG A 16 21.55 -15.80 4.36
N THR A 17 22.40 -14.80 4.11
CA THR A 17 23.24 -14.24 5.15
C THR A 17 22.39 -13.70 6.30
N PRO A 18 22.63 -14.14 7.54
CA PRO A 18 21.90 -13.63 8.69
C PRO A 18 22.02 -12.12 8.83
N VAL A 19 20.91 -11.45 9.10
CA VAL A 19 20.89 -10.00 9.33
C VAL A 19 21.54 -9.67 10.66
N LYS A 20 21.19 -10.42 11.72
CA LYS A 20 21.72 -10.22 13.07
C LYS A 20 21.57 -11.50 13.89
N GLN A 21 22.57 -11.81 14.74
CA GLN A 21 22.51 -12.91 15.70
C GLN A 21 22.14 -14.27 15.09
N ASN A 22 22.62 -14.57 13.90
CA ASN A 22 22.25 -15.75 13.11
C ASN A 22 20.75 -15.87 12.80
N ILE A 23 20.00 -14.74 12.84
CA ILE A 23 18.62 -14.70 12.41
C ILE A 23 18.61 -14.33 10.93
N GLU A 24 18.13 -15.25 10.11
CA GLU A 24 17.88 -15.03 8.70
C GLU A 24 16.61 -14.19 8.50
N VAL A 25 16.43 -13.64 7.32
CA VAL A 25 15.23 -12.92 6.90
C VAL A 25 14.39 -13.86 6.06
N TYR A 26 13.09 -13.68 6.12
CA TYR A 26 12.21 -14.32 5.16
C TYR A 26 11.34 -13.27 4.48
N TYR A 27 11.25 -13.38 3.20
CA TYR A 27 10.27 -12.74 2.32
C TYR A 27 10.18 -13.61 1.05
N CYS A 28 9.02 -13.66 0.46
CA CYS A 28 8.80 -14.55 -0.67
C CYS A 28 7.56 -14.13 -1.48
N ASN A 29 7.39 -14.79 -2.64
CA ASN A 29 6.12 -14.79 -3.34
C ASN A 29 5.36 -16.09 -3.11
N ILE A 30 4.05 -15.98 -3.05
CA ILE A 30 3.11 -17.11 -3.01
C ILE A 30 2.09 -16.90 -4.12
N ASN A 31 1.94 -17.87 -5.02
CA ASN A 31 0.92 -17.83 -6.05
C ASN A 31 -0.25 -18.72 -5.65
N TYR A 32 -1.41 -18.11 -5.43
CA TYR A 32 -2.63 -18.84 -5.10
C TYR A 32 -3.81 -18.33 -5.92
N GLY A 33 -4.50 -19.23 -6.61
CA GLY A 33 -5.66 -18.88 -7.41
C GLY A 33 -5.40 -17.86 -8.53
N ARG A 34 -4.17 -17.83 -9.10
CA ARG A 34 -3.68 -16.84 -10.08
C ARG A 34 -3.53 -15.42 -9.51
N ILE A 35 -3.44 -15.29 -8.20
CA ILE A 35 -3.06 -14.05 -7.52
C ILE A 35 -1.67 -14.28 -6.93
N SER A 36 -0.74 -13.37 -7.23
CA SER A 36 0.61 -13.40 -6.68
C SER A 36 0.69 -12.51 -5.45
N TRP A 37 1.16 -13.08 -4.35
CA TRP A 37 1.30 -12.44 -3.06
C TRP A 37 2.77 -12.26 -2.73
N ALA A 38 3.24 -11.02 -2.58
CA ALA A 38 4.54 -10.75 -2.00
C ALA A 38 4.40 -10.66 -0.48
N VAL A 39 5.04 -11.56 0.24
CA VAL A 39 5.15 -11.48 1.71
C VAL A 39 6.41 -10.70 2.05
N LEU A 40 6.28 -9.59 2.76
CA LEU A 40 7.38 -8.69 3.08
C LEU A 40 7.86 -8.87 4.53
N GLU A 41 9.16 -8.70 4.71
CA GLU A 41 9.79 -8.60 6.03
C GLU A 41 10.18 -7.13 6.28
N ASP A 42 9.36 -6.41 7.03
CA ASP A 42 9.51 -4.98 7.26
C ASP A 42 10.02 -4.61 8.67
N ARG A 43 10.53 -5.59 9.44
CA ARG A 43 10.98 -5.36 10.82
C ARG A 43 12.46 -5.62 11.06
N LYS A 44 13.01 -6.72 10.55
CA LYS A 44 14.39 -7.14 10.90
C LYS A 44 15.46 -6.27 10.23
N ILE A 45 15.18 -5.77 9.03
CA ILE A 45 16.11 -4.91 8.27
C ILE A 45 15.90 -3.43 8.64
N LYS A 46 14.68 -3.07 9.04
CA LYS A 46 14.33 -1.69 9.36
C LYS A 46 15.30 -1.07 10.37
N SER A 47 15.80 0.11 10.05
CA SER A 47 16.73 0.84 10.91
C SER A 47 16.08 1.19 12.25
N ALA A 48 16.86 1.11 13.33
CA ALA A 48 16.39 1.49 14.66
C ALA A 48 16.37 3.02 14.79
N PRO A 49 15.21 3.67 15.01
CA PRO A 49 15.09 5.13 15.02
C PRO A 49 16.05 5.84 15.98
N GLY A 50 16.20 5.31 17.19
CA GLY A 50 17.07 5.90 18.20
C GLY A 50 18.57 5.78 17.88
N LYS A 51 18.98 4.97 16.89
CA LYS A 51 20.36 4.93 16.39
C LYS A 51 20.58 5.95 15.26
N ILE A 52 19.57 6.14 14.43
CA ILE A 52 19.60 7.11 13.34
C ILE A 52 19.49 8.53 13.91
N HIS A 53 18.64 8.72 14.91
CA HIS A 53 18.32 10.02 15.50
C HIS A 53 18.51 10.04 17.02
N PRO A 54 19.73 9.86 17.53
CA PRO A 54 19.97 9.87 18.98
C PRO A 54 19.61 11.20 19.65
N GLU A 55 19.68 12.31 18.91
CA GLU A 55 19.35 13.66 19.36
C GLU A 55 17.86 13.83 19.70
N TYR A 56 16.97 13.04 19.10
CA TYR A 56 15.51 13.16 19.31
C TYR A 56 14.98 12.34 20.49
N LYS A 57 15.87 11.64 21.21
CA LYS A 57 15.50 10.87 22.42
C LYS A 57 14.30 9.96 22.17
N ILE A 58 14.41 9.08 21.18
CA ILE A 58 13.31 8.20 20.76
C ILE A 58 12.95 7.21 21.88
N VAL A 59 11.68 7.16 22.25
CA VAL A 59 11.09 6.20 23.18
C VAL A 59 9.90 5.54 22.53
N ASN A 60 9.92 4.22 22.45
CA ASN A 60 8.83 3.42 21.85
C ASN A 60 8.41 3.93 20.44
N GLY A 61 9.42 4.20 19.58
CA GLY A 61 9.17 4.73 18.23
C GLY A 61 8.85 6.24 18.15
N PHE A 62 8.67 6.93 19.28
CA PHE A 62 8.27 8.34 19.30
C PHE A 62 9.39 9.26 19.76
N SER A 63 9.57 10.37 19.07
CA SER A 63 10.44 11.47 19.54
C SER A 63 9.86 12.09 20.79
N GLN A 64 10.73 12.32 21.79
CA GLN A 64 10.37 13.04 23.02
C GLN A 64 10.49 14.55 22.87
N LEU A 65 10.92 15.02 21.72
CA LEU A 65 10.95 16.44 21.39
C LEU A 65 9.67 16.81 20.63
N LYS A 66 9.02 17.87 21.08
CA LYS A 66 7.86 18.48 20.39
C LYS A 66 8.35 19.44 19.30
N ASP A 67 7.45 19.88 18.46
CA ASP A 67 7.67 20.96 17.49
C ASP A 67 8.76 20.70 16.42
N ILE A 68 9.04 19.42 16.15
CA ILE A 68 9.92 19.03 15.04
C ILE A 68 9.05 18.75 13.81
N ASP A 69 9.43 19.34 12.69
CA ASP A 69 8.83 18.97 11.39
C ASP A 69 9.09 17.49 11.09
N GLY A 70 8.02 16.72 10.85
CA GLY A 70 8.10 15.29 10.60
C GLY A 70 9.02 14.90 9.43
N ARG A 71 9.17 15.78 8.44
CA ARG A 71 10.07 15.59 7.30
C ARG A 71 11.55 15.51 7.69
N ARG A 72 11.92 16.10 8.83
CA ARG A 72 13.30 16.08 9.35
C ARG A 72 13.71 14.73 9.95
N PHE A 73 12.76 13.80 10.11
CA PHE A 73 13.05 12.45 10.55
C PHE A 73 13.51 11.51 9.42
N ASP A 74 13.41 11.95 8.16
CA ASP A 74 13.97 11.18 7.07
C ASP A 74 15.51 11.19 7.13
N SER A 75 16.08 10.06 6.80
CA SER A 75 17.52 9.89 6.65
C SER A 75 17.77 8.96 5.47
N PRO A 76 18.57 9.38 4.47
CA PRO A 76 18.93 8.51 3.34
C PRO A 76 19.64 7.22 3.72
N GLU A 77 20.27 7.19 4.90
CA GLU A 77 20.96 6.02 5.44
C GLU A 77 20.00 5.03 6.13
N ALA A 78 18.79 5.46 6.47
CA ALA A 78 17.82 4.62 7.14
C ALA A 78 17.18 3.66 6.14
N GLN A 79 17.18 2.37 6.51
CA GLN A 79 16.59 1.30 5.71
C GLN A 79 15.20 0.96 6.21
N LEU A 80 14.29 0.64 5.29
CA LEU A 80 13.01 0.01 5.58
C LEU A 80 13.08 -1.47 5.20
N LEU A 81 13.05 -1.81 3.92
CA LEU A 81 13.08 -3.18 3.42
C LEU A 81 14.51 -3.67 3.09
N GLY A 82 15.45 -2.75 2.84
CA GLY A 82 16.82 -3.07 2.39
C GLY A 82 16.90 -3.48 0.92
N GLU A 83 18.12 -3.44 0.36
CA GLU A 83 18.34 -3.64 -1.08
C GLU A 83 17.97 -5.04 -1.56
N ARG A 84 18.18 -6.09 -0.75
CA ARG A 84 17.80 -7.47 -1.10
C ARG A 84 16.31 -7.59 -1.37
N GLN A 85 15.50 -7.01 -0.52
CA GLN A 85 14.05 -7.09 -0.63
C GLN A 85 13.50 -6.14 -1.70
N LEU A 86 14.16 -5.00 -1.93
CA LEU A 86 13.84 -4.13 -3.07
C LEU A 86 14.15 -4.83 -4.40
N ALA A 87 15.25 -5.58 -4.50
CA ALA A 87 15.53 -6.40 -5.68
C ALA A 87 14.44 -7.47 -5.89
N PHE A 88 14.02 -8.15 -4.82
CA PHE A 88 12.89 -9.08 -4.88
C PHE A 88 11.62 -8.41 -5.39
N LEU A 89 11.27 -7.23 -4.88
CA LEU A 89 10.07 -6.51 -5.32
C LEU A 89 10.15 -6.10 -6.80
N ARG A 90 11.32 -5.70 -7.26
CA ARG A 90 11.57 -5.35 -8.67
C ARG A 90 11.31 -6.52 -9.60
N ASP A 91 11.83 -7.70 -9.27
CA ASP A 91 11.61 -8.91 -10.04
C ASP A 91 10.15 -9.39 -9.92
N TRP A 92 9.62 -9.41 -8.70
CA TRP A 92 8.24 -9.84 -8.46
C TRP A 92 7.21 -8.94 -9.16
N SER A 93 7.40 -7.62 -9.16
CA SER A 93 6.45 -6.68 -9.79
C SER A 93 6.33 -6.88 -11.30
N THR A 94 7.39 -7.38 -11.93
CA THR A 94 7.47 -7.60 -13.37
C THR A 94 7.14 -9.03 -13.81
N ASP A 95 7.18 -10.02 -12.90
CA ASP A 95 6.82 -11.41 -13.19
C ASP A 95 5.30 -11.61 -13.11
N TRP A 96 4.65 -11.78 -14.25
CA TRP A 96 3.22 -12.03 -14.40
C TRP A 96 2.89 -13.40 -14.97
N GLN A 97 3.83 -14.35 -14.94
CA GLN A 97 3.59 -15.69 -15.44
C GLN A 97 2.49 -16.40 -14.66
N GLY A 98 1.36 -16.68 -15.33
CA GLY A 98 0.21 -17.35 -14.72
C GLY A 98 -0.54 -16.51 -13.66
N VAL A 99 -0.36 -15.19 -13.66
CA VAL A 99 -0.90 -14.26 -12.67
C VAL A 99 -1.92 -13.31 -13.30
N ASP A 100 -3.01 -13.04 -12.59
CA ASP A 100 -4.05 -12.09 -12.97
C ASP A 100 -4.03 -10.81 -12.12
N MET A 101 -3.64 -10.90 -10.85
CA MET A 101 -3.59 -9.79 -9.91
C MET A 101 -2.42 -9.95 -8.94
N LYS A 102 -1.96 -8.84 -8.36
CA LYS A 102 -0.88 -8.81 -7.37
C LYS A 102 -1.29 -8.13 -6.07
N VAL A 103 -0.80 -8.67 -4.96
CA VAL A 103 -1.03 -8.17 -3.60
C VAL A 103 0.26 -8.26 -2.80
N ALA A 104 0.60 -7.21 -2.07
CA ALA A 104 1.71 -7.22 -1.12
C ALA A 104 1.18 -7.31 0.32
N LEU A 105 1.73 -8.24 1.10
CA LEU A 105 1.45 -8.41 2.51
C LEU A 105 2.62 -7.88 3.32
N SER A 106 2.38 -6.87 4.14
CA SER A 106 3.35 -6.28 5.07
C SER A 106 2.81 -6.33 6.49
N GLN A 107 3.66 -6.37 7.48
CA GLN A 107 3.20 -6.32 8.87
C GLN A 107 2.49 -4.99 9.14
N SER A 108 3.08 -3.88 8.69
CA SER A 108 2.56 -2.52 8.87
C SER A 108 2.26 -1.85 7.54
N ILE A 109 1.35 -0.88 7.53
CA ILE A 109 1.10 -0.05 6.34
C ILE A 109 2.21 0.99 6.14
N PHE A 110 2.39 1.43 4.89
CA PHE A 110 3.40 2.41 4.49
C PHE A 110 2.97 3.87 4.75
N ALA A 111 2.35 4.10 5.91
CA ALA A 111 1.93 5.41 6.38
C ALA A 111 1.84 5.42 7.91
N ASN A 112 1.85 6.61 8.51
CA ASN A 112 1.51 6.79 9.92
C ASN A 112 0.12 7.41 10.06
N LEU A 113 -0.90 6.56 10.19
CA LEU A 113 -2.29 7.01 10.33
C LEU A 113 -2.72 6.98 11.79
N SER A 114 -2.30 7.96 12.56
CA SER A 114 -2.77 8.15 13.94
C SER A 114 -2.71 9.61 14.38
N THR A 115 -3.64 9.98 15.27
CA THR A 115 -3.68 11.28 15.94
C THR A 115 -3.84 11.09 17.44
N TYR A 116 -3.19 11.94 18.22
CA TYR A 116 -3.24 11.92 19.69
C TYR A 116 -3.39 13.32 20.26
N PRO A 117 -3.87 13.45 21.52
CA PRO A 117 -3.81 14.72 22.22
C PRO A 117 -2.40 15.31 22.19
N ASP A 118 -2.27 16.61 22.02
CA ASP A 118 -0.99 17.33 21.94
C ASP A 118 -0.09 17.12 23.18
N THR A 119 -0.69 16.68 24.27
CA THR A 119 0.04 16.35 25.50
C THR A 119 0.74 14.99 25.47
N PHE A 120 0.41 14.12 24.52
CA PHE A 120 1.01 12.79 24.42
C PHE A 120 2.37 12.84 23.74
N LEU A 121 3.31 12.08 24.29
CA LEU A 121 4.64 11.87 23.70
C LEU A 121 4.85 10.45 23.14
N THR A 122 3.98 9.53 23.49
CA THR A 122 3.98 8.16 22.97
C THR A 122 2.55 7.63 22.94
N ASP A 123 2.31 6.55 22.24
CA ASP A 123 1.02 5.87 22.20
C ASP A 123 0.72 5.02 23.46
N ALA A 124 1.67 4.91 24.38
CA ALA A 124 1.49 4.16 25.65
C ALA A 124 0.30 4.65 26.50
N GLN A 125 -0.18 5.87 26.25
CA GLN A 125 -1.35 6.45 26.92
C GLN A 125 -2.66 6.20 26.17
N THR A 126 -2.61 5.72 24.92
CA THR A 126 -3.78 5.48 24.07
C THR A 126 -4.86 4.61 24.71
N PRO A 127 -4.54 3.52 25.46
CA PRO A 127 -5.56 2.72 26.14
C PRO A 127 -6.42 3.47 27.15
N ARG A 128 -5.95 4.63 27.62
CA ARG A 128 -6.68 5.49 28.58
C ARG A 128 -7.64 6.48 27.91
N LEU A 129 -7.54 6.61 26.58
CA LEU A 129 -8.42 7.51 25.83
C LEU A 129 -9.82 6.90 25.73
N SER A 130 -10.82 7.68 26.08
CA SER A 130 -12.21 7.32 25.86
C SER A 130 -12.55 7.35 24.37
N ALA A 131 -13.50 6.52 23.97
CA ALA A 131 -14.15 6.68 22.68
C ALA A 131 -14.93 8.00 22.64
N LEU A 132 -15.10 8.55 21.44
CA LEU A 132 -15.81 9.80 21.22
C LEU A 132 -17.20 9.53 20.68
N PRO A 133 -18.16 10.42 20.90
CA PRO A 133 -19.41 10.38 20.15
C PRO A 133 -19.14 10.49 18.64
N GLN A 134 -19.95 9.81 17.85
CA GLN A 134 -19.82 9.88 16.39
C GLN A 134 -19.93 11.33 15.89
N GLY A 135 -19.07 11.74 14.97
CA GLY A 135 -19.03 13.08 14.41
C GLY A 135 -18.27 14.11 15.26
N VAL A 136 -17.79 13.75 16.44
CA VAL A 136 -16.96 14.63 17.28
C VAL A 136 -15.48 14.50 16.85
N ILE A 137 -14.87 15.64 16.53
CA ILE A 137 -13.43 15.75 16.21
C ILE A 137 -12.77 16.61 17.29
N PRO A 138 -11.78 16.08 18.04
CA PRO A 138 -11.03 16.85 19.02
C PRO A 138 -10.20 17.94 18.34
N LYS A 139 -10.15 19.13 18.95
CA LYS A 139 -9.35 20.26 18.43
C LYS A 139 -7.90 20.27 18.93
N ASP A 140 -7.61 19.53 19.98
CA ASP A 140 -6.33 19.44 20.67
C ASP A 140 -5.54 18.17 20.26
N TYR A 141 -5.86 17.61 19.08
CA TYR A 141 -5.16 16.45 18.54
C TYR A 141 -4.20 16.86 17.42
N SER A 142 -3.04 16.24 17.41
CA SER A 142 -2.06 16.35 16.32
C SER A 142 -1.74 14.96 15.73
N LYS A 143 -1.17 14.99 14.53
CA LYS A 143 -0.70 13.78 13.84
C LYS A 143 0.48 13.19 14.57
N ALA A 144 0.40 11.92 14.90
CA ALA A 144 1.48 11.19 15.56
C ALA A 144 2.69 11.00 14.62
N ARG A 145 3.83 10.70 15.23
CA ARG A 145 5.10 10.38 14.54
C ARG A 145 5.64 9.09 15.09
N ASP A 146 4.92 8.00 14.78
CA ASP A 146 5.27 6.65 15.20
C ASP A 146 6.23 6.02 14.18
N MET A 147 7.50 6.00 14.51
CA MET A 147 8.56 5.43 13.65
C MET A 147 8.51 3.90 13.57
N ASP A 148 7.64 3.23 14.33
CA ASP A 148 7.37 1.82 14.17
C ASP A 148 6.50 1.55 12.93
N SER A 149 5.66 2.52 12.52
CA SER A 149 4.94 2.44 11.24
C SER A 149 5.90 2.48 10.05
N ASN A 150 5.51 1.90 8.91
CA ASN A 150 6.30 2.01 7.67
C ASN A 150 6.15 3.36 6.95
N GLY A 151 5.53 4.36 7.59
CA GLY A 151 5.64 5.75 7.19
C GLY A 151 7.04 6.33 7.39
N TRP A 152 7.86 5.68 8.22
CA TRP A 152 9.27 6.02 8.44
C TRP A 152 10.17 4.81 8.17
N PRO A 153 11.39 4.98 7.61
CA PRO A 153 11.94 6.19 7.00
C PRO A 153 11.29 6.51 5.64
N GLN A 154 11.05 7.79 5.36
CA GLN A 154 10.30 8.24 4.20
C GLN A 154 10.94 7.83 2.88
N THR A 155 12.26 8.02 2.74
CA THR A 155 13.02 7.59 1.54
C THR A 155 12.91 6.07 1.33
N GLY A 156 13.02 5.26 2.39
CA GLY A 156 12.87 3.81 2.32
C GLY A 156 11.43 3.38 1.96
N ARG A 157 10.44 4.07 2.53
CA ARG A 157 9.02 3.92 2.19
C ARG A 157 8.77 4.19 0.70
N ASN A 158 9.27 5.31 0.21
CA ASN A 158 9.03 5.72 -1.18
C ASN A 158 9.64 4.72 -2.18
N LYS A 159 10.86 4.22 -1.92
CA LYS A 159 11.47 3.15 -2.72
C LYS A 159 10.59 1.88 -2.78
N ALA A 160 10.07 1.45 -1.63
CA ALA A 160 9.22 0.25 -1.57
C ALA A 160 7.92 0.43 -2.36
N ILE A 161 7.23 1.56 -2.18
CA ILE A 161 5.97 1.86 -2.87
C ILE A 161 6.20 2.03 -4.38
N ASP A 162 7.33 2.61 -4.80
CA ASP A 162 7.69 2.75 -6.21
C ASP A 162 7.82 1.40 -6.91
N GLU A 163 8.49 0.43 -6.29
CA GLU A 163 8.57 -0.93 -6.86
C GLU A 163 7.20 -1.65 -6.86
N LEU A 164 6.40 -1.48 -5.81
CA LEU A 164 5.07 -2.09 -5.70
C LEU A 164 4.08 -1.57 -6.75
N ARG A 165 4.09 -0.25 -7.03
CA ARG A 165 3.20 0.32 -8.04
C ARG A 165 3.49 -0.19 -9.45
N LYS A 166 4.74 -0.51 -9.80
CA LYS A 166 5.12 -1.06 -11.10
C LYS A 166 4.41 -2.38 -11.43
N GLY A 167 4.00 -3.11 -10.40
CA GLY A 167 3.19 -4.33 -10.49
C GLY A 167 1.71 -4.11 -10.18
N PHE A 168 1.22 -2.90 -10.04
CA PHE A 168 -0.18 -2.59 -9.70
C PHE A 168 -0.69 -3.29 -8.43
N ALA A 169 0.18 -3.46 -7.45
CA ALA A 169 -0.09 -4.27 -6.27
C ALA A 169 -0.92 -3.51 -5.23
N LEU A 170 -2.03 -4.11 -4.78
CA LEU A 170 -2.70 -3.70 -3.54
C LEU A 170 -1.78 -4.03 -2.36
N MET A 171 -1.59 -3.10 -1.44
CA MET A 171 -0.87 -3.33 -0.19
C MET A 171 -1.85 -3.68 0.94
N ILE A 172 -1.58 -4.75 1.68
CA ILE A 172 -2.34 -5.16 2.86
C ILE A 172 -1.40 -5.16 4.05
N GLY A 173 -1.82 -4.49 5.11
CA GLY A 173 -1.08 -4.44 6.36
C GLY A 173 -1.98 -4.56 7.59
N GLY A 174 -1.36 -4.66 8.74
CA GLY A 174 -2.01 -4.68 10.05
C GLY A 174 -1.28 -3.78 11.02
N ASP A 175 -1.07 -4.26 12.27
CA ASP A 175 -0.27 -3.64 13.33
C ASP A 175 -0.80 -2.29 13.86
N GLN A 176 -1.37 -1.46 13.01
CA GLN A 176 -1.86 -0.13 13.40
C GLN A 176 -3.14 -0.17 14.27
N HIS A 177 -3.78 -1.31 14.43
CA HIS A 177 -5.00 -1.50 15.22
C HIS A 177 -6.14 -0.55 14.81
N LEU A 178 -6.09 -0.03 13.59
CA LEU A 178 -7.04 0.92 13.03
C LEU A 178 -7.30 0.54 11.58
N GLY A 179 -8.48 -0.01 11.29
CA GLY A 179 -8.86 -0.33 9.92
C GLY A 179 -8.86 0.95 9.08
N SER A 180 -8.18 0.90 7.93
CA SER A 180 -8.13 2.07 7.05
C SER A 180 -7.86 1.71 5.60
N VAL A 181 -8.35 2.53 4.68
CA VAL A 181 -7.95 2.53 3.27
C VAL A 181 -7.28 3.86 2.95
N ILE A 182 -6.05 3.76 2.46
CA ILE A 182 -5.22 4.90 2.11
C ILE A 182 -4.76 4.75 0.66
N HIS A 183 -4.86 5.82 -0.12
CA HIS A 183 -4.17 5.99 -1.38
C HIS A 183 -2.86 6.73 -1.12
N HIS A 184 -1.73 6.15 -1.48
CA HIS A 184 -0.42 6.71 -1.21
C HIS A 184 0.04 7.69 -2.29
N GLY A 185 0.85 8.65 -1.88
CA GLY A 185 1.64 9.47 -2.78
C GLY A 185 3.14 9.38 -2.45
N ILE A 186 3.97 9.53 -3.48
CA ILE A 186 5.43 9.61 -3.37
C ILE A 186 5.86 11.06 -3.57
N ASN A 187 5.63 11.60 -4.75
CA ASN A 187 5.98 12.99 -5.08
C ASN A 187 4.77 13.91 -4.96
N GLU A 188 3.60 13.41 -5.32
CA GLU A 188 2.31 14.10 -5.27
C GLU A 188 1.29 13.24 -4.55
N PHE A 189 0.12 13.80 -4.25
CA PHE A 189 -1.01 13.01 -3.79
C PHE A 189 -1.48 12.05 -4.90
N ASP A 190 -1.85 10.83 -4.49
CA ASP A 190 -2.50 9.86 -5.36
C ASP A 190 -1.63 9.41 -6.57
N ASP A 191 -0.29 9.41 -6.44
CA ASP A 191 0.62 8.97 -7.50
C ASP A 191 1.22 7.56 -7.27
N ALA A 192 0.64 6.80 -6.32
CA ALA A 192 1.07 5.44 -6.00
C ALA A 192 -0.12 4.51 -5.69
N GLY A 193 0.13 3.34 -5.08
CA GLY A 193 -0.89 2.32 -4.84
C GLY A 193 -1.73 2.56 -3.58
N TYR A 194 -2.78 1.75 -3.44
CA TYR A 194 -3.63 1.71 -2.26
C TYR A 194 -3.13 0.73 -1.21
N SER A 195 -3.38 1.05 0.06
CA SER A 195 -3.22 0.12 1.16
C SER A 195 -4.52 -0.06 1.94
N PHE A 196 -4.74 -1.29 2.38
CA PHE A 196 -5.76 -1.66 3.36
C PHE A 196 -5.07 -2.10 4.65
N CYS A 197 -5.20 -1.30 5.70
CA CYS A 197 -4.89 -1.75 7.05
C CYS A 197 -6.10 -2.46 7.62
N VAL A 198 -5.95 -3.74 7.98
CA VAL A 198 -7.05 -4.48 8.62
C VAL A 198 -7.19 -4.08 10.09
N PRO A 199 -8.42 -4.01 10.64
CA PRO A 199 -8.60 -3.75 12.06
C PRO A 199 -8.13 -4.93 12.90
N SER A 200 -7.81 -4.69 14.17
CA SER A 200 -7.47 -5.75 15.10
C SER A 200 -8.71 -6.51 15.56
N ILE A 201 -8.67 -7.84 15.47
CA ILE A 201 -9.79 -8.68 15.93
C ILE A 201 -9.85 -8.81 17.46
N ALA A 202 -8.72 -8.76 18.13
CA ALA A 202 -8.63 -9.07 19.57
C ALA A 202 -7.77 -8.09 20.39
N ASN A 203 -6.79 -7.44 19.78
CA ASN A 203 -5.97 -6.44 20.46
C ASN A 203 -6.70 -5.10 20.45
N LEU A 204 -7.22 -4.71 21.60
CA LEU A 204 -8.07 -3.54 21.75
C LEU A 204 -7.26 -2.26 22.06
N TRP A 205 -6.22 -2.02 21.30
CA TRP A 205 -5.41 -0.79 21.36
C TRP A 205 -6.10 0.30 20.55
N PRO A 206 -6.80 1.29 21.13
CA PRO A 206 -7.71 2.17 20.42
C PRO A 206 -6.97 3.31 19.71
N ARG A 207 -6.15 3.02 18.73
CA ARG A 207 -5.60 4.04 17.82
C ARG A 207 -6.75 4.71 17.09
N ARG A 208 -6.54 5.95 16.63
CA ARG A 208 -7.58 6.81 16.06
C ARG A 208 -6.99 7.78 15.06
N TRP A 209 -7.83 8.20 14.14
CA TRP A 209 -7.52 9.22 13.17
C TRP A 209 -8.60 10.31 13.22
N PHE A 210 -8.35 11.35 13.97
CA PHE A 210 -9.20 12.52 14.12
C PHE A 210 -8.37 13.77 13.85
N PRO A 211 -8.00 14.05 12.58
CA PRO A 211 -7.31 15.30 12.23
C PRO A 211 -8.24 16.49 12.55
N PRO A 212 -7.72 17.61 13.07
CA PRO A 212 -8.54 18.74 13.48
C PRO A 212 -9.29 19.41 12.32
N GLU A 213 -8.74 19.29 11.11
CA GLU A 213 -9.36 19.80 9.88
C GLU A 213 -9.61 18.68 8.90
N PRO A 214 -10.69 18.76 8.09
CA PRO A 214 -10.91 17.85 6.97
C PRO A 214 -9.74 17.86 5.99
N GLY A 215 -9.51 16.73 5.32
CA GLY A 215 -8.48 16.66 4.28
C GLY A 215 -8.77 17.58 3.09
N GLU A 216 -7.72 18.00 2.39
CA GLU A 216 -7.91 18.64 1.10
C GLU A 216 -8.63 17.70 0.15
N ASN A 217 -9.39 18.24 -0.81
CA ASN A 217 -10.23 17.47 -1.75
C ASN A 217 -11.21 16.50 -1.05
N HIS A 218 -11.61 16.80 0.18
CA HIS A 218 -12.62 16.03 0.90
C HIS A 218 -13.93 15.98 0.10
N THR A 219 -14.46 14.78 -0.09
CA THR A 219 -15.72 14.58 -0.81
C THR A 219 -16.92 14.87 0.13
N PRO A 220 -17.81 15.79 -0.23
CA PRO A 220 -19.01 16.06 0.55
C PRO A 220 -19.83 14.79 0.83
N GLY A 221 -20.27 14.61 2.06
CA GLY A 221 -21.04 13.43 2.50
C GLY A 221 -20.18 12.26 3.00
N MET A 222 -18.89 12.25 2.72
CA MET A 222 -17.96 11.30 3.34
C MET A 222 -17.61 11.73 4.77
N PRO A 223 -17.11 10.81 5.62
CA PRO A 223 -16.65 11.17 6.97
C PRO A 223 -15.63 12.29 6.96
N ALA A 224 -15.74 13.25 7.87
CA ALA A 224 -14.93 14.48 7.89
C ALA A 224 -13.41 14.25 8.00
N TYR A 225 -12.99 13.08 8.45
CA TYR A 225 -11.58 12.67 8.58
C TYR A 225 -10.99 12.07 7.28
N THR A 226 -11.70 12.10 6.16
CA THR A 226 -11.25 11.65 4.84
C THR A 226 -10.68 12.80 4.01
N GLY A 227 -10.01 12.48 2.89
CA GLY A 227 -9.36 13.45 1.99
C GLY A 227 -7.82 13.38 2.05
N GLN A 228 -7.17 14.38 1.48
CA GLN A 228 -5.72 14.46 1.33
C GLN A 228 -5.07 15.07 2.57
N TYR A 229 -4.02 14.40 3.07
CA TYR A 229 -3.22 14.82 4.22
C TYR A 229 -1.74 14.54 3.99
N LEU A 230 -0.91 15.34 4.62
CA LEU A 230 0.43 14.87 4.97
C LEU A 230 0.34 14.12 6.30
N ASP A 231 0.89 12.90 6.38
CA ASP A 231 0.97 12.17 7.65
C ASP A 231 1.96 12.83 8.63
N GLY A 232 2.21 12.21 9.79
CA GLY A 232 3.11 12.74 10.80
C GLY A 232 4.57 12.92 10.34
N PHE A 233 4.98 12.29 9.25
CA PHE A 233 6.30 12.37 8.63
C PHE A 233 6.33 13.22 7.36
N GLY A 234 5.18 13.76 6.94
CA GLY A 234 5.05 14.53 5.71
C GLY A 234 4.85 13.69 4.45
N ASN A 235 4.53 12.40 4.58
CA ASN A 235 4.15 11.57 3.43
C ASN A 235 2.78 11.97 2.92
N HIS A 236 2.61 12.03 1.61
CA HIS A 236 1.33 12.24 0.95
C HIS A 236 0.43 11.01 1.14
N ILE A 237 -0.76 11.22 1.66
CA ILE A 237 -1.79 10.18 1.83
C ILE A 237 -3.18 10.76 1.54
N THR A 238 -4.00 10.02 0.82
CA THR A 238 -5.43 10.29 0.71
C THR A 238 -6.19 9.22 1.51
N VAL A 239 -6.91 9.65 2.52
CA VAL A 239 -7.65 8.77 3.41
C VAL A 239 -9.06 8.58 2.88
N HIS A 240 -9.42 7.35 2.53
CA HIS A 240 -10.75 7.00 1.99
C HIS A 240 -11.70 6.50 3.08
N ALA A 241 -11.21 5.70 4.01
CA ALA A 241 -12.02 5.17 5.11
C ALA A 241 -11.15 4.84 6.32
N VAL A 242 -11.74 4.98 7.53
CA VAL A 242 -11.08 4.64 8.80
C VAL A 242 -12.12 4.11 9.79
N SER A 243 -11.82 2.98 10.46
CA SER A 243 -12.63 2.43 11.54
C SER A 243 -12.31 3.10 12.88
N ASN A 244 -12.63 4.38 13.02
CA ASN A 244 -12.37 5.11 14.26
C ASN A 244 -13.14 4.56 15.46
N PRO A 245 -12.58 4.61 16.67
CA PRO A 245 -13.26 4.22 17.90
C PRO A 245 -14.31 5.28 18.30
N TYR A 246 -15.58 4.91 18.24
CA TYR A 246 -16.70 5.73 18.66
C TYR A 246 -17.51 5.06 19.77
N LEU A 247 -18.23 5.86 20.55
CA LEU A 247 -19.23 5.37 21.50
C LEU A 247 -20.32 4.63 20.73
N SER A 248 -20.45 3.33 20.95
CA SER A 248 -21.42 2.46 20.26
C SER A 248 -22.73 2.33 21.03
N GLY A 249 -22.72 2.64 22.33
CA GLY A 249 -23.82 2.35 23.23
C GLY A 249 -24.04 0.85 23.49
N LYS A 250 -23.12 -0.01 23.06
CA LYS A 250 -23.18 -1.47 23.21
C LYS A 250 -22.31 -1.93 24.37
N ASN A 251 -22.76 -2.94 25.10
CA ASN A 251 -21.99 -3.56 26.20
C ASN A 251 -21.40 -4.90 25.74
N PRO A 252 -20.16 -5.24 26.18
CA PRO A 252 -19.26 -4.42 26.98
C PRO A 252 -18.57 -3.32 26.16
N GLU A 253 -18.60 -2.09 26.65
CA GLU A 253 -18.04 -0.90 26.00
C GLU A 253 -16.59 -1.09 25.55
N THR A 254 -15.77 -1.73 26.38
CA THR A 254 -14.36 -2.01 26.06
C THR A 254 -14.16 -2.88 24.84
N LEU A 255 -15.18 -3.63 24.40
CA LEU A 255 -15.12 -4.42 23.17
C LEU A 255 -15.69 -3.65 21.97
N HIS A 256 -16.76 -2.93 22.16
CA HIS A 256 -17.48 -2.29 21.03
C HIS A 256 -16.92 -0.91 20.68
N ASP A 257 -16.50 -0.14 21.68
CA ASP A 257 -16.06 1.24 21.49
C ASP A 257 -14.58 1.40 21.04
N ARG A 258 -13.85 0.28 20.91
CA ARG A 258 -12.44 0.28 20.46
C ARG A 258 -12.24 -0.15 19.01
N ALA A 259 -13.31 -0.17 18.25
CA ALA A 259 -13.35 -0.54 16.84
C ALA A 259 -12.62 -1.86 16.48
N PRO A 260 -12.82 -2.94 17.27
CA PRO A 260 -12.29 -4.25 16.90
C PRO A 260 -13.06 -4.79 15.69
N GLY A 261 -12.36 -5.48 14.80
CA GLY A 261 -13.01 -5.92 13.58
C GLY A 261 -12.16 -6.86 12.74
N TYR A 262 -12.63 -7.09 11.54
CA TYR A 262 -11.94 -7.85 10.51
C TYR A 262 -12.22 -7.25 9.14
N GLY A 263 -11.35 -7.56 8.19
CA GLY A 263 -11.49 -7.15 6.79
C GLY A 263 -11.85 -8.33 5.91
N ILE A 264 -12.65 -8.06 4.88
CA ILE A 264 -12.86 -8.98 3.75
C ILE A 264 -12.39 -8.27 2.48
N ILE A 265 -11.56 -8.94 1.69
CA ILE A 265 -11.05 -8.42 0.43
C ILE A 265 -11.58 -9.32 -0.68
N ARG A 266 -12.33 -8.74 -1.61
CA ARG A 266 -12.85 -9.44 -2.78
C ARG A 266 -12.05 -9.04 -4.00
N LEU A 267 -11.38 -10.01 -4.62
CA LEU A 267 -10.55 -9.83 -5.80
C LEU A 267 -11.23 -10.48 -7.01
N ASN A 268 -11.78 -9.69 -7.89
CA ASN A 268 -12.38 -10.19 -9.13
C ASN A 268 -11.33 -10.23 -10.24
N LYS A 269 -10.80 -11.40 -10.53
CA LYS A 269 -9.71 -11.58 -11.52
C LYS A 269 -10.10 -11.19 -12.94
N ARG A 270 -11.37 -11.34 -13.32
CA ARG A 270 -11.84 -11.02 -14.67
C ARG A 270 -11.96 -9.51 -14.92
N THR A 271 -12.52 -8.79 -13.95
CA THR A 271 -12.74 -7.35 -14.06
C THR A 271 -11.64 -6.55 -13.39
N GLN A 272 -10.76 -7.23 -12.62
CA GLN A 272 -9.73 -6.64 -11.77
C GLN A 272 -10.29 -5.62 -10.74
N LEU A 273 -11.58 -5.71 -10.45
CA LEU A 273 -12.22 -4.96 -9.37
C LEU A 273 -11.79 -5.52 -8.02
N ILE A 274 -11.38 -4.64 -7.14
CA ILE A 274 -11.02 -4.91 -5.75
C ILE A 274 -12.07 -4.26 -4.87
N THR A 275 -12.69 -5.01 -3.95
CA THR A 275 -13.60 -4.48 -2.95
C THR A 275 -13.05 -4.76 -1.57
N LEU A 276 -12.88 -3.71 -0.78
CA LEU A 276 -12.35 -3.72 0.58
C LEU A 276 -13.49 -3.48 1.55
N GLU A 277 -13.73 -4.43 2.45
CA GLU A 277 -14.80 -4.39 3.45
C GLU A 277 -14.19 -4.38 4.86
N CYS A 278 -14.77 -3.60 5.76
CA CYS A 278 -14.34 -3.53 7.16
C CYS A 278 -15.53 -3.71 8.08
N TRP A 279 -15.51 -4.80 8.82
CA TRP A 279 -16.64 -5.27 9.62
C TRP A 279 -16.34 -5.18 11.12
N PRO A 280 -17.26 -4.71 11.94
CA PRO A 280 -17.18 -4.84 13.40
C PRO A 280 -17.05 -6.32 13.80
N ARG A 281 -16.27 -6.60 14.83
CA ARG A 281 -15.91 -7.96 15.28
C ARG A 281 -17.08 -8.93 15.44
N HIS A 282 -18.23 -8.43 15.86
CA HIS A 282 -19.42 -9.25 16.15
C HIS A 282 -20.48 -9.18 15.05
N SER A 283 -20.20 -8.51 13.94
CA SER A 283 -21.09 -8.49 12.79
C SER A 283 -20.96 -9.78 11.98
N ASP A 284 -22.10 -10.32 11.58
CA ASP A 284 -22.17 -11.38 10.59
C ASP A 284 -22.44 -10.72 9.23
N PRO A 285 -21.52 -10.76 8.26
CA PRO A 285 -21.69 -10.09 6.98
C PRO A 285 -22.81 -10.67 6.12
N GLU A 286 -23.35 -11.84 6.47
CA GLU A 286 -24.49 -12.47 5.81
C GLU A 286 -25.84 -12.08 6.47
N ALA A 287 -25.83 -11.43 7.64
CA ALA A 287 -27.05 -10.99 8.30
C ALA A 287 -27.68 -9.82 7.55
N TYR A 288 -29.01 -9.81 7.50
CA TYR A 288 -29.81 -8.79 6.77
C TYR A 288 -29.55 -7.34 7.24
N ASP A 289 -29.26 -7.17 8.51
CA ASP A 289 -29.00 -5.87 9.16
C ASP A 289 -27.52 -5.63 9.47
N ALA A 290 -26.63 -6.38 8.81
CA ALA A 290 -25.21 -6.22 9.01
C ALA A 290 -24.71 -4.89 8.44
N GLU A 291 -23.98 -4.13 9.26
CA GLU A 291 -23.39 -2.86 8.88
C GLU A 291 -21.87 -2.91 9.02
N GLN A 292 -21.19 -2.38 8.03
CA GLN A 292 -19.75 -2.14 8.06
C GLN A 292 -19.43 -0.88 8.86
N TYR A 293 -18.17 -0.64 9.15
CA TYR A 293 -17.73 0.65 9.66
C TYR A 293 -18.07 1.78 8.67
N PRO A 294 -18.31 3.03 9.14
CA PRO A 294 -18.64 4.15 8.27
C PRO A 294 -17.59 4.40 7.19
N GLY A 295 -18.05 4.62 5.95
CA GLY A 295 -17.18 4.85 4.79
C GLY A 295 -16.79 3.56 4.02
N TRP A 296 -17.24 2.41 4.47
CA TRP A 296 -17.00 1.12 3.82
C TRP A 296 -18.27 0.60 3.11
N PRO A 297 -18.17 -0.25 2.05
CA PRO A 297 -16.94 -0.73 1.44
C PRO A 297 -16.25 0.31 0.55
N VAL A 298 -14.95 0.15 0.31
CA VAL A 298 -14.19 0.89 -0.70
C VAL A 298 -13.89 -0.03 -1.88
N SER A 299 -14.18 0.45 -3.09
CA SER A 299 -13.90 -0.31 -4.33
C SER A 299 -12.98 0.47 -5.24
N LEU A 300 -12.02 -0.24 -5.86
CA LEU A 300 -11.05 0.32 -6.79
C LEU A 300 -10.73 -0.68 -7.91
N GLN A 301 -10.24 -0.19 -9.04
CA GLN A 301 -9.67 -1.04 -10.08
C GLN A 301 -8.20 -1.35 -9.76
N MET A 302 -7.72 -2.54 -10.10
CA MET A 302 -6.30 -2.91 -9.87
C MET A 302 -5.35 -1.87 -10.46
N ARG A 303 -5.65 -1.34 -11.64
CA ARG A 303 -4.82 -0.33 -12.32
C ARG A 303 -4.69 0.98 -11.53
N ASP A 304 -5.64 1.27 -10.61
CA ASP A 304 -5.59 2.47 -9.78
C ASP A 304 -4.42 2.41 -8.77
N ASN A 305 -3.79 1.23 -8.59
CA ASN A 305 -2.59 1.09 -7.75
C ASN A 305 -1.31 1.63 -8.40
N TYR A 306 -1.32 2.03 -9.66
CA TYR A 306 -0.19 2.77 -10.25
C TYR A 306 -0.39 4.29 -10.11
N ALA A 307 -1.52 4.78 -10.54
CA ALA A 307 -2.12 6.11 -10.32
C ALA A 307 -1.31 7.36 -10.73
N ARG A 308 -0.10 7.25 -11.29
CA ARG A 308 0.59 8.42 -11.88
C ARG A 308 -0.22 8.97 -13.05
N LYS A 309 -0.32 10.28 -13.13
CA LYS A 309 -0.97 10.95 -14.27
C LYS A 309 -0.11 10.80 -15.51
N PRO A 310 -0.67 10.30 -16.63
CA PRO A 310 0.07 10.22 -17.89
C PRO A 310 0.52 11.60 -18.35
N MET A 311 1.74 11.69 -18.87
CA MET A 311 2.25 12.83 -19.61
C MET A 311 2.04 12.65 -21.12
N ALA A 312 2.09 11.40 -21.58
CA ALA A 312 1.95 11.04 -22.98
C ALA A 312 1.46 9.60 -23.14
N TRP A 313 1.18 9.19 -24.37
CA TRP A 313 0.70 7.86 -24.71
C TRP A 313 1.54 7.23 -25.80
N LEU A 314 1.65 5.90 -25.80
CA LEU A 314 2.13 5.12 -26.93
C LEU A 314 0.93 4.68 -27.79
N PRO A 315 1.17 4.25 -29.05
CA PRO A 315 0.12 3.66 -29.86
C PRO A 315 -0.66 2.57 -29.15
N PRO A 316 -2.00 2.55 -29.27
CA PRO A 316 -2.80 1.44 -28.76
C PRO A 316 -2.31 0.12 -29.35
N VAL A 317 -2.28 -0.92 -28.52
CA VAL A 317 -1.95 -2.27 -28.95
C VAL A 317 -3.21 -3.13 -28.95
N HIS A 318 -3.41 -3.91 -30.00
CA HIS A 318 -4.50 -4.88 -30.12
C HIS A 318 -3.93 -6.28 -30.32
N VAL A 319 -4.53 -7.28 -29.70
CA VAL A 319 -4.02 -8.66 -29.72
C VAL A 319 -5.07 -9.62 -30.24
N ASN A 320 -4.67 -10.48 -31.18
CA ASN A 320 -5.46 -11.58 -31.72
C ASN A 320 -4.77 -12.93 -31.44
N GLY A 321 -5.56 -14.00 -31.29
CA GLY A 321 -5.05 -15.38 -31.19
C GLY A 321 -4.56 -15.81 -29.80
N LEU A 322 -4.95 -15.09 -28.73
CA LEU A 322 -4.75 -15.52 -27.36
C LEU A 322 -6.08 -15.91 -26.71
N ASP A 323 -6.05 -16.94 -25.87
CA ASP A 323 -7.23 -17.45 -25.15
C ASP A 323 -7.60 -16.56 -23.95
N HIS A 324 -6.64 -15.77 -23.47
CA HIS A 324 -6.81 -14.88 -22.31
C HIS A 324 -6.21 -13.51 -22.61
N PRO A 325 -6.72 -12.42 -21.99
CA PRO A 325 -6.12 -11.11 -22.11
C PRO A 325 -4.63 -11.13 -21.74
N PRO A 326 -3.77 -10.49 -22.56
CA PRO A 326 -2.32 -10.61 -22.41
C PRO A 326 -1.75 -9.81 -21.23
N VAL A 327 -0.49 -10.10 -20.93
CA VAL A 327 0.37 -9.22 -20.13
C VAL A 327 1.02 -8.19 -21.05
N VAL A 328 1.02 -6.94 -20.61
CA VAL A 328 1.71 -5.81 -21.26
C VAL A 328 2.82 -5.35 -20.33
N GLN A 329 4.02 -5.16 -20.89
CA GLN A 329 5.17 -4.57 -20.20
C GLN A 329 5.70 -3.40 -21.04
N VAL A 330 5.95 -2.27 -20.37
CA VAL A 330 6.49 -1.06 -20.97
C VAL A 330 7.89 -0.81 -20.44
N ILE A 331 8.85 -0.64 -21.34
CA ILE A 331 10.28 -0.50 -21.02
C ILE A 331 10.78 0.81 -21.64
N ASN A 332 11.46 1.63 -20.85
CA ASN A 332 12.20 2.78 -21.35
C ASN A 332 13.53 2.29 -21.94
N GLU A 333 13.76 2.50 -23.23
CA GLU A 333 14.97 2.01 -23.91
C GLU A 333 16.26 2.75 -23.52
N ILE A 334 16.13 3.98 -23.04
CA ILE A 334 17.28 4.80 -22.67
C ILE A 334 17.85 4.33 -21.33
N THR A 335 16.97 4.04 -20.37
CA THR A 335 17.38 3.63 -19.01
C THR A 335 17.41 2.11 -18.83
N GLY A 336 16.69 1.37 -19.69
CA GLY A 336 16.42 -0.06 -19.51
C GLY A 336 15.42 -0.35 -18.39
N GLU A 337 14.78 0.67 -17.82
CA GLU A 337 13.83 0.52 -16.73
C GLU A 337 12.49 0.00 -17.24
N ILE A 338 11.94 -0.99 -16.55
CA ILE A 338 10.55 -1.42 -16.71
C ILE A 338 9.67 -0.41 -15.99
N ILE A 339 8.91 0.35 -16.75
CA ILE A 339 8.00 1.37 -16.21
C ILE A 339 6.86 0.72 -15.45
N TYR A 340 6.24 -0.30 -16.05
CA TYR A 340 5.25 -1.15 -15.42
C TYR A 340 5.02 -2.44 -16.20
N THR A 341 4.41 -3.41 -15.52
CA THR A 341 3.91 -4.64 -16.11
C THR A 341 2.53 -4.95 -15.53
N LEU A 342 1.57 -5.28 -16.39
CA LEU A 342 0.23 -5.68 -15.95
C LEU A 342 -0.42 -6.66 -16.92
N ARG A 343 -1.29 -7.52 -16.41
CA ARG A 343 -2.26 -8.23 -17.26
C ARG A 343 -3.44 -7.28 -17.50
N ILE A 344 -3.77 -7.05 -18.76
CA ILE A 344 -4.92 -6.24 -19.14
C ILE A 344 -6.23 -7.06 -19.04
N THR A 345 -7.38 -6.37 -19.03
CA THR A 345 -8.70 -7.02 -18.91
C THR A 345 -9.38 -7.27 -20.25
N ASP A 346 -8.81 -6.72 -21.33
CA ASP A 346 -9.32 -6.79 -22.69
C ASP A 346 -8.17 -7.12 -23.66
N TYR A 347 -8.44 -7.25 -24.93
CA TYR A 347 -7.44 -7.48 -25.97
C TYR A 347 -6.89 -6.19 -26.59
N THR A 348 -7.36 -5.02 -26.14
CA THR A 348 -6.87 -3.72 -26.54
C THR A 348 -6.42 -2.92 -25.34
N PHE A 349 -5.26 -2.30 -25.44
CA PHE A 349 -4.70 -1.47 -24.39
C PHE A 349 -3.89 -0.32 -24.99
N GLN A 350 -4.04 0.87 -24.43
CA GLN A 350 -3.19 2.00 -24.78
C GLN A 350 -2.20 2.26 -23.64
N PRO A 351 -0.88 2.04 -23.87
CA PRO A 351 0.11 2.31 -22.86
C PRO A 351 0.26 3.81 -22.61
N TRP A 352 0.34 4.18 -21.35
CA TRP A 352 0.59 5.55 -20.89
C TRP A 352 2.02 5.72 -20.38
N ILE A 353 2.57 6.93 -20.52
CA ILE A 353 3.97 7.25 -20.29
C ILE A 353 4.06 8.49 -19.39
N PHE A 354 5.14 8.58 -18.59
CA PHE A 354 5.31 9.57 -17.53
C PHE A 354 6.54 10.47 -17.75
N GLU A 355 7.35 10.20 -18.77
CA GLU A 355 8.55 10.95 -19.10
C GLU A 355 8.84 10.86 -20.59
N THR A 356 9.70 11.74 -21.10
CA THR A 356 10.15 11.67 -22.48
C THR A 356 11.11 10.51 -22.68
N GLY A 357 11.11 9.88 -23.86
CA GLY A 357 11.99 8.76 -24.15
C GLY A 357 11.57 7.99 -25.39
N THR A 358 12.24 6.86 -25.61
CA THR A 358 11.88 5.84 -26.57
C THR A 358 11.55 4.56 -25.84
N TYR A 359 10.52 3.86 -26.28
CA TYR A 359 9.94 2.76 -25.52
C TYR A 359 9.80 1.48 -26.31
N THR A 360 9.97 0.37 -25.61
CA THR A 360 9.57 -0.96 -26.07
C THR A 360 8.31 -1.39 -25.34
N VAL A 361 7.33 -1.90 -26.08
CA VAL A 361 6.15 -2.59 -25.54
C VAL A 361 6.29 -4.08 -25.83
N SER A 362 6.32 -4.89 -24.77
CA SER A 362 6.25 -6.34 -24.82
C SER A 362 4.84 -6.79 -24.46
N ILE A 363 4.27 -7.75 -25.22
CA ILE A 363 2.89 -8.18 -25.07
C ILE A 363 2.71 -9.67 -25.36
N GLY A 364 1.89 -10.34 -24.55
CA GLY A 364 1.58 -11.77 -24.74
C GLY A 364 1.42 -12.52 -23.42
N GLU A 365 1.73 -13.82 -23.43
CA GLU A 365 1.67 -14.67 -22.23
C GLU A 365 3.09 -15.01 -21.74
N PRO A 366 3.53 -14.44 -20.60
CA PRO A 366 4.87 -14.68 -20.08
C PRO A 366 5.18 -16.16 -19.83
N GLY A 367 6.44 -16.56 -20.08
CA GLY A 367 6.88 -17.95 -19.91
C GLY A 367 6.45 -18.90 -21.04
N THR A 368 5.87 -18.37 -22.12
CA THR A 368 5.47 -19.14 -23.31
C THR A 368 6.11 -18.59 -24.58
N SER A 369 5.96 -19.32 -25.71
CA SER A 369 6.36 -18.81 -27.03
C SER A 369 5.44 -17.70 -27.55
N LYS A 370 4.33 -17.42 -26.88
CA LYS A 370 3.34 -16.39 -27.25
C LYS A 370 3.71 -15.04 -26.62
N MET A 371 4.91 -14.54 -26.89
CA MET A 371 5.37 -13.21 -26.52
C MET A 371 5.87 -12.48 -27.78
N LYS A 372 5.49 -11.23 -27.95
CA LYS A 372 5.95 -10.33 -29.01
C LYS A 372 6.33 -8.99 -28.40
N TYR A 373 7.14 -8.22 -29.12
CA TYR A 373 7.51 -6.87 -28.70
C TYR A 373 7.63 -5.96 -29.91
N ILE A 374 7.51 -4.67 -29.66
CA ILE A 374 7.81 -3.60 -30.63
C ILE A 374 8.67 -2.56 -29.92
N SER A 375 9.72 -2.13 -30.58
CA SER A 375 10.70 -1.15 -30.08
C SER A 375 10.66 0.14 -30.85
N GLY A 376 11.32 1.18 -30.35
CA GLY A 376 11.44 2.46 -31.04
C GLY A 376 10.17 3.32 -30.99
N LEU A 377 9.26 3.05 -30.06
CA LEU A 377 8.04 3.82 -29.92
C LEU A 377 8.32 5.17 -29.25
N ALA A 378 7.94 6.25 -29.91
CA ALA A 378 7.94 7.60 -29.36
C ALA A 378 6.57 7.89 -28.74
N PRO A 379 6.50 8.49 -27.54
CA PRO A 379 5.24 8.90 -26.93
C PRO A 379 4.72 10.20 -27.57
N GLU A 380 3.40 10.32 -27.62
CA GLU A 380 2.72 11.52 -28.12
C GLU A 380 1.74 12.07 -27.06
N GLU A 381 1.59 13.37 -27.00
CA GLU A 381 0.70 14.04 -26.02
C GLU A 381 -0.78 13.77 -26.31
N SER A 382 -1.14 13.45 -27.57
CA SER A 382 -2.50 13.04 -27.95
C SER A 382 -2.68 11.53 -27.82
N PRO A 383 -3.79 11.05 -27.24
CA PRO A 383 -4.10 9.62 -27.23
C PRO A 383 -4.61 9.08 -28.57
N GLU A 384 -4.85 9.94 -29.56
CA GLU A 384 -5.38 9.57 -30.90
C GLU A 384 -4.25 9.07 -31.80
N LEU A 385 -3.87 7.81 -31.66
CA LEU A 385 -2.80 7.16 -32.39
C LEU A 385 -3.29 5.93 -33.15
N ASP A 386 -2.57 5.56 -34.20
CA ASP A 386 -2.87 4.34 -34.96
C ASP A 386 -2.59 3.08 -34.10
N THR A 387 -3.53 2.12 -34.16
CA THR A 387 -3.45 0.89 -33.42
C THR A 387 -2.44 -0.09 -34.04
N ILE A 388 -1.55 -0.62 -33.20
CA ILE A 388 -0.61 -1.68 -33.56
C ILE A 388 -1.24 -3.03 -33.24
N THR A 389 -1.34 -3.93 -34.22
CA THR A 389 -1.94 -5.26 -34.02
C THR A 389 -0.88 -6.34 -33.92
N PHE A 390 -0.97 -7.14 -32.86
CA PHE A 390 -0.19 -8.35 -32.64
C PHE A 390 -1.09 -9.57 -32.87
N SER A 391 -0.67 -10.48 -33.76
CA SER A 391 -1.40 -11.72 -34.03
C SER A 391 -0.57 -12.92 -33.59
N PHE A 392 -1.15 -13.83 -32.80
CA PHE A 392 -0.55 -15.07 -32.34
C PHE A 392 -1.26 -16.24 -33.05
N GLU A 393 -0.47 -17.19 -33.54
CA GLU A 393 -0.95 -18.41 -34.17
C GLU A 393 -1.15 -19.52 -33.13
#